data_7b0b87f9c045d495be608278ecd29acd
#
_entry.id   7b0b87f9c045d495be608278ecd29acd
#
_cell.length_a   1.000
_cell.length_b   1.000
_cell.length_c   1.000
_cell.angle_alpha   90.00
_cell.angle_beta   90.00
_cell.angle_gamma   90.00
#
_symmetry.space_group_name_H-M   'P 1'
#
loop_
_entity.id
_entity.type
_entity.pdbx_description
1 polymer ?
#
loop_
_entity_poly.entity_id
_entity_poly.type
_entity_poly.pdbx_seq_one_letter_code
_entity_poly.pdbx_strand_id
1 'polypeptide(L)'
;WKQHMQASADMDLLKDRVDEFSKALGRAPRILVAKLGQDGHDRGQKVIASAFADLGFEVVTGPLFQTPNEVYDLAISHDVDAVGISTLAAAHLSQVPQLRKKLDAGAGGHIELVVGGVIPPGDIPILERDGAAAVFLPGTKSTDAAMRLLDLLARRRNIS
;
A
#
# COMPACT_ATOMS: atom_id res chain seq x y z
N TRP A 1 -6.77 25.41 -14.29
CA TRP A 1 -8.04 24.91 -14.84
C TRP A 1 -7.89 23.59 -15.53
N LYS A 2 -6.96 23.49 -16.49
CA LYS A 2 -6.65 22.23 -17.18
C LYS A 2 -6.17 21.14 -16.23
N GLN A 3 -5.41 21.53 -15.19
CA GLN A 3 -4.90 20.59 -14.19
C GLN A 3 -6.03 19.98 -13.37
N HIS A 4 -7.04 20.77 -13.00
CA HIS A 4 -8.20 20.24 -12.27
C HIS A 4 -9.03 19.29 -13.13
N MET A 5 -9.22 19.61 -14.40
CA MET A 5 -9.95 18.73 -15.31
C MET A 5 -9.21 17.42 -15.55
N GLN A 6 -7.89 17.47 -15.69
CA GLN A 6 -7.07 16.26 -15.88
C GLN A 6 -7.09 15.40 -14.62
N ALA A 7 -6.95 15.99 -13.43
CA ALA A 7 -6.99 15.26 -12.18
C ALA A 7 -8.35 14.59 -11.96
N SER A 8 -9.46 15.28 -12.30
CA SER A 8 -10.81 14.71 -12.20
C SER A 8 -11.00 13.55 -13.17
N ALA A 9 -10.50 13.69 -14.41
CA ALA A 9 -10.57 12.63 -15.42
C ALA A 9 -9.76 11.40 -14.98
N ASP A 10 -8.56 11.62 -14.42
CA ASP A 10 -7.71 10.54 -13.92
C ASP A 10 -8.39 9.80 -12.77
N MET A 11 -9.05 10.54 -11.86
CA MET A 11 -9.80 9.93 -10.76
C MET A 11 -10.96 9.09 -11.27
N ASP A 12 -11.70 9.56 -12.26
CA ASP A 12 -12.83 8.83 -12.82
C ASP A 12 -12.38 7.54 -13.52
N LEU A 13 -11.32 7.62 -14.31
CA LEU A 13 -10.73 6.44 -14.96
C LEU A 13 -10.25 5.41 -13.93
N LEU A 14 -9.65 5.89 -12.87
CA LEU A 14 -9.13 5.02 -11.82
C LEU A 14 -10.26 4.37 -11.02
N LYS A 15 -11.34 5.11 -10.73
CA LYS A 15 -12.53 4.54 -10.10
C LYS A 15 -13.16 3.45 -10.96
N ASP A 16 -13.26 3.67 -12.27
CA ASP A 16 -13.77 2.67 -13.19
C ASP A 16 -12.90 1.42 -13.18
N ARG A 17 -11.59 1.60 -13.16
CA ARG A 17 -10.65 0.49 -13.12
C ARG A 17 -10.75 -0.30 -11.80
N VAL A 18 -10.90 0.39 -10.67
CA VAL A 18 -11.12 -0.27 -9.37
C VAL A 18 -12.42 -1.05 -9.39
N ASP A 19 -13.48 -0.50 -9.99
CA ASP A 19 -14.78 -1.17 -10.11
C ASP A 19 -14.66 -2.45 -10.95
N GLU A 20 -13.99 -2.39 -12.08
CA GLU A 20 -13.77 -3.57 -12.93
C GLU A 20 -12.93 -4.63 -12.22
N PHE A 21 -11.88 -4.21 -11.52
CA PHE A 21 -11.06 -5.11 -10.73
C PHE A 21 -11.89 -5.78 -9.63
N SER A 22 -12.76 -5.00 -8.96
CA SER A 22 -13.63 -5.50 -7.90
C SER A 22 -14.62 -6.54 -8.42
N LYS A 23 -15.16 -6.34 -9.62
CA LYS A 23 -16.04 -7.33 -10.25
C LYS A 23 -15.32 -8.64 -10.55
N ALA A 24 -14.09 -8.56 -11.05
CA ALA A 24 -13.28 -9.74 -11.35
C ALA A 24 -12.83 -10.45 -10.07
N LEU A 25 -12.50 -9.69 -9.03
CA LEU A 25 -12.06 -10.23 -7.74
C LEU A 25 -13.23 -10.81 -6.92
N GLY A 26 -14.44 -10.30 -7.11
CA GLY A 26 -15.63 -10.66 -6.33
C GLY A 26 -15.86 -9.79 -5.11
N ARG A 27 -15.03 -8.82 -4.85
CA ARG A 27 -15.11 -7.84 -3.77
C ARG A 27 -14.19 -6.66 -4.05
N ALA A 28 -14.33 -5.58 -3.31
CA ALA A 28 -13.40 -4.46 -3.41
C ALA A 28 -11.99 -4.89 -2.98
N PRO A 29 -10.92 -4.38 -3.64
CA PRO A 29 -9.57 -4.62 -3.18
C PRO A 29 -9.36 -4.01 -1.79
N ARG A 30 -8.67 -4.73 -0.93
CA ARG A 30 -8.42 -4.33 0.47
C ARG A 30 -6.97 -3.98 0.68
N ILE A 31 -6.73 -2.86 1.35
CA ILE A 31 -5.38 -2.42 1.72
C ILE A 31 -5.32 -2.11 3.21
N LEU A 32 -4.28 -2.60 3.86
CA LEU A 32 -3.94 -2.19 5.22
C LEU A 32 -2.89 -1.08 5.10
N VAL A 33 -3.19 0.08 5.65
CA VAL A 33 -2.22 1.19 5.77
C VAL A 33 -1.71 1.21 7.20
N ALA A 34 -0.44 0.95 7.37
CA ALA A 34 0.17 0.76 8.68
C ALA A 34 1.46 1.57 8.82
N LYS A 35 1.85 1.80 10.06
CA LYS A 35 3.13 2.44 10.40
C LYS A 35 3.95 1.48 11.23
N LEU A 36 5.19 1.29 10.84
CA LEU A 36 6.14 0.47 11.57
C LEU A 36 7.04 1.36 12.45
N GLY A 37 7.35 0.85 13.65
CA GLY A 37 8.33 1.47 14.52
C GLY A 37 7.85 2.72 15.22
N GLN A 38 8.75 3.68 15.39
CA GLN A 38 8.56 4.84 16.27
C GLN A 38 7.95 6.07 15.59
N ASP A 39 7.47 5.96 14.37
CA ASP A 39 6.86 7.09 13.68
C ASP A 39 5.49 7.42 14.28
N GLY A 40 5.40 8.56 14.96
CA GLY A 40 4.17 9.03 15.59
C GLY A 40 3.29 9.90 14.71
N HIS A 41 3.67 10.14 13.47
CA HIS A 41 2.90 11.00 12.56
C HIS A 41 1.81 10.19 11.84
N ASP A 42 0.56 10.52 12.09
CA ASP A 42 -0.57 9.80 11.51
C ASP A 42 -1.22 10.52 10.32
N ARG A 43 -0.85 11.77 10.07
CA ARG A 43 -1.49 12.60 9.04
C ARG A 43 -1.32 12.00 7.63
N GLY A 44 -0.11 11.57 7.29
CA GLY A 44 0.16 10.94 6.00
C GLY A 44 -0.65 9.66 5.80
N GLN A 45 -0.75 8.85 6.85
CA GLN A 45 -1.55 7.64 6.84
C GLN A 45 -3.02 7.94 6.56
N LYS A 46 -3.58 8.96 7.22
CA LYS A 46 -4.97 9.36 7.04
C LYS A 46 -5.26 9.88 5.63
N VAL A 47 -4.35 10.68 5.08
CA VAL A 47 -4.49 11.23 3.73
C VAL A 47 -4.50 10.10 2.69
N ILE A 48 -3.57 9.16 2.79
CA ILE A 48 -3.49 8.02 1.89
C ILE A 48 -4.72 7.13 2.04
N ALA A 49 -5.12 6.82 3.27
CA ALA A 49 -6.29 6.00 3.54
C ALA A 49 -7.56 6.61 2.93
N SER A 50 -7.75 7.92 3.11
CA SER A 50 -8.88 8.63 2.54
C SER A 50 -8.87 8.59 1.01
N ALA A 51 -7.71 8.80 0.39
CA ALA A 51 -7.58 8.79 -1.06
C ALA A 51 -7.91 7.41 -1.66
N PHE A 52 -7.42 6.34 -1.05
CA PHE A 52 -7.74 4.99 -1.51
C PHE A 52 -9.21 4.64 -1.30
N ALA A 53 -9.79 5.06 -0.16
CA ALA A 53 -11.21 4.85 0.11
C ALA A 53 -12.09 5.55 -0.95
N ASP A 54 -11.73 6.78 -1.32
CA ASP A 54 -12.45 7.54 -2.33
C ASP A 54 -12.41 6.86 -3.71
N LEU A 55 -11.37 6.06 -3.98
CA LEU A 55 -11.25 5.31 -5.23
C LEU A 55 -12.02 4.00 -5.24
N GLY A 56 -12.53 3.56 -4.10
CA GLY A 56 -13.28 2.32 -3.99
C GLY A 56 -12.56 1.17 -3.32
N PHE A 57 -11.35 1.40 -2.79
CA PHE A 57 -10.66 0.41 -1.97
C PHE A 57 -11.32 0.31 -0.60
N GLU A 58 -11.33 -0.89 -0.05
CA GLU A 58 -11.61 -1.09 1.37
C GLU A 58 -10.31 -0.89 2.15
N VAL A 59 -10.29 0.11 3.03
CA VAL A 59 -9.07 0.51 3.72
C VAL A 59 -9.16 0.16 5.20
N VAL A 60 -8.15 -0.56 5.67
CA VAL A 60 -7.94 -0.83 7.09
C VAL A 60 -6.74 0.01 7.53
N THR A 61 -6.89 0.76 8.61
CA THR A 61 -5.78 1.52 9.17
C THR A 61 -5.35 0.89 10.48
N GLY A 62 -4.06 0.64 10.60
CA GLY A 62 -3.48 0.11 11.83
C GLY A 62 -3.18 1.23 12.84
N PRO A 63 -3.04 0.89 14.12
CA PRO A 63 -2.59 1.85 15.12
C PRO A 63 -1.14 2.26 14.89
N LEU A 64 -0.70 3.32 15.58
CA LEU A 64 0.69 3.77 15.54
C LEU A 64 1.61 2.77 16.25
N PHE A 65 2.90 2.84 15.95
CA PHE A 65 3.97 2.09 16.62
C PHE A 65 3.84 0.57 16.50
N GLN A 66 3.35 0.08 15.38
CA GLN A 66 3.20 -1.36 15.20
C GLN A 66 4.53 -2.07 14.95
N THR A 67 4.59 -3.32 15.41
CA THR A 67 5.66 -4.26 15.07
C THR A 67 5.31 -5.04 13.81
N PRO A 68 6.28 -5.70 13.14
CA PRO A 68 5.95 -6.57 12.00
C PRO A 68 4.95 -7.67 12.34
N ASN A 69 5.00 -8.24 13.58
CA ASN A 69 4.01 -9.23 14.04
C ASN A 69 2.59 -8.67 14.06
N GLU A 70 2.45 -7.47 14.62
CA GLU A 70 1.14 -6.82 14.73
C GLU A 70 0.57 -6.47 13.35
N VAL A 71 1.40 -5.98 12.44
CA VAL A 71 0.99 -5.70 11.07
C VAL A 71 0.58 -6.99 10.35
N TYR A 72 1.36 -8.05 10.51
CA TYR A 72 1.04 -9.37 9.96
C TYR A 72 -0.33 -9.85 10.45
N ASP A 73 -0.57 -9.79 11.75
CA ASP A 73 -1.82 -10.27 12.34
C ASP A 73 -3.03 -9.50 11.80
N LEU A 74 -2.92 -8.17 11.68
CA LEU A 74 -3.98 -7.36 11.09
C LEU A 74 -4.21 -7.69 9.62
N ALA A 75 -3.14 -7.84 8.86
CA ALA A 75 -3.23 -8.15 7.42
C ALA A 75 -3.96 -9.47 7.18
N ILE A 76 -3.65 -10.48 7.97
CA ILE A 76 -4.26 -11.80 7.82
C ILE A 76 -5.70 -11.79 8.33
N SER A 77 -5.97 -11.17 9.49
CA SER A 77 -7.32 -11.14 10.06
C SER A 77 -8.32 -10.38 9.19
N HIS A 78 -7.85 -9.37 8.46
CA HIS A 78 -8.70 -8.59 7.54
C HIS A 78 -8.66 -9.09 6.11
N ASP A 79 -7.89 -10.12 5.81
CA ASP A 79 -7.77 -10.70 4.47
C ASP A 79 -7.48 -9.64 3.41
N VAL A 80 -6.40 -8.86 3.64
CA VAL A 80 -6.05 -7.77 2.74
C VAL A 80 -5.29 -8.26 1.50
N ASP A 81 -5.37 -7.49 0.42
CA ASP A 81 -4.65 -7.76 -0.82
C ASP A 81 -3.28 -7.09 -0.83
N ALA A 82 -3.14 -6.00 -0.07
CA ALA A 82 -1.92 -5.24 0.00
C ALA A 82 -1.72 -4.65 1.39
N VAL A 83 -0.45 -4.42 1.74
CA VAL A 83 -0.05 -3.68 2.94
C VAL A 83 0.79 -2.50 2.48
N GLY A 84 0.36 -1.30 2.84
CA GLY A 84 1.13 -0.08 2.64
C GLY A 84 1.77 0.34 3.96
N ILE A 85 3.09 0.38 3.99
CA ILE A 85 3.86 0.76 5.16
C ILE A 85 4.35 2.19 4.99
N SER A 86 4.03 3.04 5.97
CA SER A 86 4.61 4.38 6.07
C SER A 86 5.73 4.36 7.10
N THR A 87 6.86 4.93 6.75
CA THR A 87 8.01 5.00 7.67
C THR A 87 8.78 6.30 7.45
N LEU A 88 9.24 6.89 8.56
CA LEU A 88 10.10 8.07 8.55
C LEU A 88 11.49 7.78 9.12
N ALA A 89 11.69 6.62 9.71
CA ALA A 89 12.93 6.26 10.40
C ALA A 89 13.68 5.15 9.66
N ALA A 90 14.96 4.98 9.97
CA ALA A 90 15.81 3.93 9.40
C ALA A 90 15.33 2.50 9.69
N ALA A 91 14.27 2.36 10.50
CA ALA A 91 13.67 1.06 10.83
C ALA A 91 13.17 0.29 9.61
N HIS A 92 12.90 0.97 8.48
CA HIS A 92 12.40 0.31 7.28
C HIS A 92 13.35 -0.76 6.74
N LEU A 93 14.67 -0.58 6.87
CA LEU A 93 15.65 -1.55 6.39
C LEU A 93 15.64 -2.87 7.17
N SER A 94 15.21 -2.85 8.43
CA SER A 94 15.14 -4.07 9.24
C SER A 94 13.73 -4.63 9.35
N GLN A 95 12.73 -3.77 9.50
CA GLN A 95 11.37 -4.20 9.78
C GLN A 95 10.58 -4.60 8.53
N VAL A 96 10.84 -3.97 7.40
CA VAL A 96 10.18 -4.34 6.13
C VAL A 96 10.54 -5.76 5.69
N PRO A 97 11.82 -6.16 5.68
CA PRO A 97 12.17 -7.56 5.39
C PRO A 97 11.57 -8.55 6.38
N GLN A 98 11.50 -8.18 7.67
CA GLN A 98 10.87 -9.04 8.67
C GLN A 98 9.40 -9.27 8.37
N LEU A 99 8.68 -8.21 8.01
CA LEU A 99 7.27 -8.33 7.63
C LEU A 99 7.10 -9.20 6.40
N ARG A 100 7.92 -9.00 5.36
CA ARG A 100 7.84 -9.81 4.13
C ARG A 100 8.07 -11.29 4.44
N LYS A 101 9.04 -11.60 5.27
CA LYS A 101 9.30 -12.99 5.68
C LYS A 101 8.11 -13.61 6.39
N LYS A 102 7.47 -12.86 7.29
CA LYS A 102 6.30 -13.35 8.02
C LYS A 102 5.12 -13.63 7.10
N LEU A 103 4.88 -12.71 6.15
CA LEU A 103 3.83 -12.89 5.16
C LEU A 103 4.07 -14.13 4.31
N ASP A 104 5.30 -14.32 3.84
CA ASP A 104 5.65 -15.45 2.99
C ASP A 104 5.62 -16.79 3.73
N ALA A 105 6.01 -16.80 5.01
CA ALA A 105 6.01 -18.03 5.81
C ALA A 105 4.62 -18.41 6.29
N GLY A 106 3.70 -17.45 6.37
CA GLY A 106 2.32 -17.68 6.80
C GLY A 106 1.35 -17.68 5.63
N ALA A 107 0.15 -17.18 5.88
CA ALA A 107 -0.94 -17.15 4.90
C ALA A 107 -0.91 -15.90 3.99
N GLY A 108 0.12 -15.08 4.06
CA GLY A 108 0.19 -13.78 3.39
C GLY A 108 1.10 -13.70 2.17
N GLY A 109 1.49 -14.85 1.60
CA GLY A 109 2.41 -14.85 0.45
C GLY A 109 1.86 -14.11 -0.77
N HIS A 110 0.54 -14.03 -0.91
CA HIS A 110 -0.14 -13.34 -2.00
C HIS A 110 -0.26 -11.83 -1.78
N ILE A 111 0.08 -11.31 -0.59
CA ILE A 111 -0.11 -9.91 -0.24
C ILE A 111 1.03 -9.06 -0.81
N GLU A 112 0.68 -8.01 -1.53
CA GLU A 112 1.65 -7.04 -2.03
C GLU A 112 2.07 -6.11 -0.90
N LEU A 113 3.37 -5.87 -0.77
CA LEU A 113 3.93 -4.97 0.22
C LEU A 113 4.49 -3.73 -0.49
N VAL A 114 3.98 -2.57 -0.14
CA VAL A 114 4.46 -1.30 -0.68
C VAL A 114 4.89 -0.40 0.47
N VAL A 115 5.88 0.44 0.20
CA VAL A 115 6.49 1.29 1.24
C VAL A 115 6.44 2.74 0.79
N GLY A 116 6.05 3.63 1.69
CA GLY A 116 6.04 5.06 1.45
C GLY A 116 6.75 5.83 2.56
N GLY A 117 7.23 7.01 2.23
CA GLY A 117 7.86 7.89 3.20
C GLY A 117 9.14 8.52 2.69
N VAL A 118 9.86 9.16 3.60
CA VAL A 118 11.15 9.77 3.28
C VAL A 118 12.21 8.67 3.30
N ILE A 119 12.54 8.16 2.11
CA ILE A 119 13.45 7.04 1.96
C ILE A 119 14.68 7.49 1.18
N PRO A 120 15.89 7.33 1.75
CA PRO A 120 17.10 7.64 1.01
C PRO A 120 17.17 6.86 -0.31
N PRO A 121 17.59 7.50 -1.42
CA PRO A 121 17.62 6.80 -2.72
C PRO A 121 18.38 5.50 -2.72
N GLY A 122 19.47 5.40 -1.96
CA GLY A 122 20.27 4.17 -1.87
C GLY A 122 19.54 3.02 -1.18
N ASP A 123 18.50 3.31 -0.38
CA ASP A 123 17.73 2.28 0.31
C ASP A 123 16.65 1.67 -0.58
N ILE A 124 16.25 2.35 -1.65
CA ILE A 124 15.17 1.89 -2.53
C ILE A 124 15.47 0.52 -3.14
N PRO A 125 16.63 0.31 -3.78
CA PRO A 125 16.95 -1.03 -4.31
C PRO A 125 17.00 -2.10 -3.24
N ILE A 126 17.44 -1.75 -2.02
CA ILE A 126 17.51 -2.68 -0.90
C ILE A 126 16.12 -3.12 -0.49
N LEU A 127 15.19 -2.16 -0.35
CA LEU A 127 13.80 -2.47 0.00
C LEU A 127 13.12 -3.33 -1.07
N GLU A 128 13.35 -3.02 -2.34
CA GLU A 128 12.77 -3.79 -3.44
C GLU A 128 13.31 -5.22 -3.47
N ARG A 129 14.62 -5.38 -3.28
CA ARG A 129 15.23 -6.71 -3.16
C ARG A 129 14.66 -7.50 -2.00
N ASP A 130 14.38 -6.83 -0.88
CA ASP A 130 13.91 -7.46 0.36
C ASP A 130 12.40 -7.63 0.44
N GLY A 131 11.68 -7.34 -0.64
CA GLY A 131 10.29 -7.72 -0.76
C GLY A 131 9.28 -6.60 -0.92
N ALA A 132 9.69 -5.32 -0.98
CA ALA A 132 8.79 -4.23 -1.31
C ALA A 132 8.52 -4.25 -2.82
N ALA A 133 7.26 -4.38 -3.20
CA ALA A 133 6.88 -4.39 -4.62
C ALA A 133 6.99 -3.00 -5.25
N ALA A 134 6.86 -1.95 -4.44
CA ALA A 134 7.04 -0.57 -4.88
C ALA A 134 7.40 0.31 -3.69
N VAL A 135 8.10 1.41 -3.98
CA VAL A 135 8.46 2.43 -2.99
C VAL A 135 7.94 3.76 -3.50
N PHE A 136 7.15 4.45 -2.69
CA PHE A 136 6.58 5.75 -3.04
C PHE A 136 7.23 6.84 -2.21
N LEU A 137 7.84 7.81 -2.89
CA LEU A 137 8.50 8.94 -2.24
C LEU A 137 7.50 10.07 -1.94
N PRO A 138 7.85 11.00 -1.03
CA PRO A 138 7.01 12.16 -0.77
C PRO A 138 6.74 12.93 -2.07
N GLY A 139 5.51 13.42 -2.23
CA GLY A 139 5.10 14.10 -3.44
C GLY A 139 4.52 13.20 -4.51
N THR A 140 4.58 11.88 -4.35
CA THR A 140 3.88 10.96 -5.25
C THR A 140 2.38 11.21 -5.15
N LYS A 141 1.74 11.39 -6.30
CA LYS A 141 0.28 11.58 -6.32
C LYS A 141 -0.41 10.28 -5.91
N SER A 142 -1.48 10.41 -5.11
CA SER A 142 -2.25 9.23 -4.68
C SER A 142 -2.83 8.45 -5.85
N THR A 143 -3.19 9.14 -6.95
CA THR A 143 -3.66 8.48 -8.17
C THR A 143 -2.57 7.62 -8.82
N ASP A 144 -1.33 8.11 -8.84
CA ASP A 144 -0.19 7.34 -9.38
C ASP A 144 0.11 6.13 -8.51
N ALA A 145 0.09 6.31 -7.19
CA ALA A 145 0.30 5.21 -6.24
C ALA A 145 -0.79 4.15 -6.39
N ALA A 146 -2.04 4.57 -6.49
CA ALA A 146 -3.17 3.65 -6.63
C ALA A 146 -3.11 2.89 -7.96
N MET A 147 -2.75 3.56 -9.05
CA MET A 147 -2.59 2.91 -10.35
C MET A 147 -1.50 1.84 -10.30
N ARG A 148 -0.37 2.17 -9.71
CA ARG A 148 0.74 1.22 -9.54
C ARG A 148 0.31 0.03 -8.71
N LEU A 149 -0.41 0.26 -7.62
CA LEU A 149 -0.90 -0.81 -6.77
C LEU A 149 -1.89 -1.71 -7.51
N LEU A 150 -2.82 -1.14 -8.25
CA LEU A 150 -3.77 -1.93 -9.06
C LEU A 150 -3.04 -2.79 -10.08
N ASP A 151 -2.01 -2.26 -10.75
CA ASP A 151 -1.20 -3.03 -11.69
C ASP A 151 -0.55 -4.23 -10.99
N LEU A 152 0.00 -4.02 -9.81
CA LEU A 152 0.62 -5.08 -9.03
C LEU A 152 -0.39 -6.16 -8.61
N LEU A 153 -1.56 -5.75 -8.13
CA LEU A 153 -2.62 -6.67 -7.70
C LEU A 153 -3.18 -7.45 -8.88
N ALA A 154 -3.43 -6.78 -9.99
CA ALA A 154 -3.96 -7.43 -11.20
C ALA A 154 -2.99 -8.47 -11.73
N ARG A 155 -1.71 -8.14 -11.74
CA ARG A 155 -0.66 -9.05 -12.21
C ARG A 155 -0.57 -10.29 -11.34
N ARG A 156 -0.64 -10.12 -10.02
CA ARG A 156 -0.54 -11.23 -9.08
C ARG A 156 -1.73 -12.17 -9.18
N ARG A 157 -2.91 -11.67 -9.53
CA ARG A 157 -4.14 -12.47 -9.65
C ARG A 157 -4.52 -12.82 -11.07
N ASN A 158 -3.67 -12.52 -12.04
CA ASN A 158 -3.94 -12.74 -13.48
C ASN A 158 -5.25 -12.08 -13.93
N ILE A 159 -5.51 -10.89 -13.46
CA ILE A 159 -6.64 -10.06 -13.86
C ILE A 159 -6.11 -8.96 -14.78
N SER A 160 -6.74 -8.79 -15.92
CA SER A 160 -6.34 -7.77 -16.90
C SER A 160 -6.94 -6.38 -16.64
#